data_d6df3ec00c4027fdb51d1ecbb77d9296
#
_entry.id   d6df3ec00c4027fdb51d1ecbb77d9296
#
_cell.length_a   1.000
_cell.length_b   1.000
_cell.length_c   1.000
_cell.angle_alpha   90.00
_cell.angle_beta   90.00
_cell.angle_gamma   90.00
#
_symmetry.space_group_name_H-M   'P 1'
#
loop_
_entity.id
_entity.type
_entity.pdbx_description
1 polymer ?
#
loop_
_entity_poly.entity_id
_entity_poly.type
_entity_poly.pdbx_seq_one_letter_code
_entity_poly.pdbx_strand_id
1 'polypeptide(L)'
;MGFTADDCARCRADFPALRTMHGGRSLAFLDGPGGSQVPLAVIRAIENVYATCNVNTGGQYPPSREIGRRLHEARRAVAALLGAAGPESISFGQNMTTLCFSLAHAIGRTLSAGDAVVITELDHEANRSPWLMLRERGVTVREVRLRASGELDLDDLASMIDARTKVVAIGASSNALGTVNDLELARRLSTEVGALLVVDAVHYAPHFAIDVQRLRCDFLLCSAYKFYGPHVGILYSRPGALERLPTDRLSAQNPAPPYRFETGTLNHAAIDGVRAAIDYIAALGRGADLRARIVDAMHGIGAYEHALAADYCRRVAALPGVRVYGPGFDRTMRAPTVSITLDGRHAGEVAAALGEQAICVWDGDFYAVRAVEVLGLAARGGLLRTGFSLYNNREEVDRLLSALADIAR
;
A
#
# COMPACT_ATOMS: atom_id res chain seq x y z
N MET A 1 -20.98 -11.60 11.04
CA MET A 1 -20.07 -12.75 10.84
C MET A 1 -18.89 -12.23 10.03
N GLY A 2 -17.67 -12.47 10.49
CA GLY A 2 -16.46 -12.04 9.77
C GLY A 2 -16.16 -12.91 8.54
N PHE A 3 -15.20 -12.52 7.74
CA PHE A 3 -14.66 -13.29 6.62
C PHE A 3 -14.04 -14.61 7.15
N THR A 4 -14.36 -15.73 6.53
CA THR A 4 -14.03 -17.08 7.00
C THR A 4 -13.16 -17.85 6.00
N ALA A 5 -12.68 -19.03 6.38
CA ALA A 5 -11.99 -19.96 5.48
C ALA A 5 -12.88 -20.39 4.30
N ASP A 6 -14.20 -20.53 4.52
CA ASP A 6 -15.15 -20.85 3.45
C ASP A 6 -15.32 -19.67 2.48
N ASP A 7 -15.28 -18.43 2.99
CA ASP A 7 -15.27 -17.23 2.15
C ASP A 7 -13.99 -17.16 1.32
N CYS A 8 -12.84 -17.43 1.91
CA CYS A 8 -11.58 -17.57 1.19
C CYS A 8 -11.67 -18.61 0.08
N ALA A 9 -12.17 -19.80 0.37
CA ALA A 9 -12.32 -20.89 -0.61
C ALA A 9 -13.20 -20.47 -1.80
N ARG A 10 -14.30 -19.74 -1.53
CA ARG A 10 -15.15 -19.18 -2.60
C ARG A 10 -14.42 -18.11 -3.42
N CYS A 11 -13.78 -17.16 -2.74
CA CYS A 11 -13.04 -16.06 -3.41
C CYS A 11 -11.92 -16.58 -4.31
N ARG A 12 -11.21 -17.64 -3.93
CA ARG A 12 -10.11 -18.22 -4.74
C ARG A 12 -10.54 -18.57 -6.17
N ALA A 13 -11.79 -18.96 -6.38
CA ALA A 13 -12.33 -19.26 -7.70
C ALA A 13 -12.39 -18.03 -8.63
N ASP A 14 -12.46 -16.83 -8.06
CA ASP A 14 -12.53 -15.57 -8.78
C ASP A 14 -11.16 -15.08 -9.30
N PHE A 15 -10.06 -15.64 -8.79
CA PHE A 15 -8.69 -15.25 -9.14
C PHE A 15 -8.06 -16.26 -10.13
N PRO A 16 -8.05 -15.98 -11.45
CA PRO A 16 -7.55 -16.92 -12.45
C PRO A 16 -6.10 -17.34 -12.24
N ALA A 17 -5.25 -16.42 -11.77
CA ALA A 17 -3.83 -16.68 -11.54
C ALA A 17 -3.57 -17.80 -10.51
N LEU A 18 -4.48 -18.03 -9.55
CA LEU A 18 -4.34 -19.08 -8.55
C LEU A 18 -4.45 -20.51 -9.13
N ARG A 19 -4.88 -20.63 -10.40
CA ARG A 19 -4.92 -21.89 -11.13
C ARG A 19 -3.63 -22.19 -11.89
N THR A 20 -2.67 -21.27 -11.88
CA THR A 20 -1.38 -21.45 -12.56
C THR A 20 -0.59 -22.57 -11.86
N MET A 21 -0.01 -23.45 -12.70
CA MET A 21 0.75 -24.60 -12.23
C MET A 21 2.24 -24.43 -12.53
N HIS A 22 3.09 -24.89 -11.62
CA HIS A 22 4.52 -25.02 -11.81
C HIS A 22 4.97 -26.37 -11.24
N GLY A 23 5.69 -27.19 -12.02
CA GLY A 23 6.16 -28.51 -11.59
C GLY A 23 5.03 -29.45 -11.10
N GLY A 24 3.82 -29.35 -11.70
CA GLY A 24 2.67 -30.18 -11.31
C GLY A 24 1.97 -29.72 -10.01
N ARG A 25 2.38 -28.57 -9.42
CA ARG A 25 1.77 -27.98 -8.23
C ARG A 25 1.16 -26.62 -8.54
N SER A 26 0.04 -26.25 -7.88
CA SER A 26 -0.51 -24.91 -7.97
C SER A 26 0.42 -23.90 -7.29
N LEU A 27 0.59 -22.72 -7.89
CA LEU A 27 1.35 -21.63 -7.27
C LEU A 27 0.67 -21.16 -5.98
N ALA A 28 1.44 -21.04 -4.91
CA ALA A 28 1.04 -20.36 -3.69
C ALA A 28 1.61 -18.94 -3.70
N PHE A 29 0.75 -17.95 -3.97
CA PHE A 29 1.14 -16.52 -4.01
C PHE A 29 1.18 -15.95 -2.59
N LEU A 30 2.31 -16.08 -1.93
CA LEU A 30 2.56 -15.61 -0.57
C LEU A 30 3.40 -14.31 -0.54
N ASP A 31 3.34 -13.54 -1.63
CA ASP A 31 3.97 -12.22 -1.76
C ASP A 31 2.92 -11.10 -1.92
N GLY A 32 1.87 -11.12 -1.12
CA GLY A 32 0.87 -10.05 -1.09
C GLY A 32 1.46 -8.63 -0.95
N PRO A 33 2.48 -8.40 -0.12
CA PRO A 33 3.15 -7.09 -0.01
C PRO A 33 3.82 -6.61 -1.30
N GLY A 34 4.22 -7.51 -2.20
CA GLY A 34 4.74 -7.20 -3.53
C GLY A 34 3.64 -6.78 -4.51
N GLY A 35 2.46 -7.38 -4.39
CA GLY A 35 1.28 -7.10 -5.19
C GLY A 35 0.25 -8.23 -5.09
N SER A 36 -1.02 -7.88 -5.10
CA SER A 36 -2.09 -8.88 -5.06
C SER A 36 -2.42 -9.42 -6.44
N GLN A 37 -2.99 -10.63 -6.50
CA GLN A 37 -3.60 -11.16 -7.70
C GLN A 37 -4.90 -10.39 -8.02
N VAL A 38 -5.37 -10.49 -9.26
CA VAL A 38 -6.50 -9.69 -9.77
C VAL A 38 -7.70 -10.60 -10.02
N PRO A 39 -8.89 -10.28 -9.48
CA PRO A 39 -10.09 -11.08 -9.72
C PRO A 39 -10.63 -10.87 -11.14
N LEU A 40 -11.32 -11.89 -11.66
CA LEU A 40 -11.86 -11.89 -13.01
C LEU A 40 -12.79 -10.69 -13.29
N ALA A 41 -13.50 -10.20 -12.29
CA ALA A 41 -14.35 -9.02 -12.41
C ALA A 41 -13.57 -7.77 -12.82
N VAL A 42 -12.36 -7.58 -12.30
CA VAL A 42 -11.46 -6.48 -12.66
C VAL A 42 -10.93 -6.63 -14.07
N ILE A 43 -10.50 -7.85 -14.44
CA ILE A 43 -10.03 -8.14 -15.81
C ILE A 43 -11.12 -7.81 -16.83
N ARG A 44 -12.36 -8.25 -16.58
CA ARG A 44 -13.51 -7.96 -17.45
C ARG A 44 -13.90 -6.49 -17.53
N ALA A 45 -13.75 -5.74 -16.45
CA ALA A 45 -14.00 -4.31 -16.47
C ALA A 45 -13.02 -3.58 -17.39
N ILE A 46 -11.72 -3.93 -17.32
CA ILE A 46 -10.68 -3.38 -18.19
C ILE A 46 -10.94 -3.76 -19.66
N GLU A 47 -11.20 -5.03 -19.93
CA GLU A 47 -11.54 -5.55 -21.26
C GLU A 47 -12.75 -4.81 -21.84
N ASN A 48 -13.80 -4.61 -21.06
CA ASN A 48 -15.01 -3.94 -21.48
C ASN A 48 -14.77 -2.48 -21.91
N VAL A 49 -13.91 -1.72 -21.21
CA VAL A 49 -13.55 -0.37 -21.63
C VAL A 49 -12.88 -0.38 -22.99
N TYR A 50 -11.90 -1.25 -23.22
CA TYR A 50 -11.24 -1.36 -24.51
C TYR A 50 -12.19 -1.79 -25.63
N ALA A 51 -13.14 -2.67 -25.35
CA ALA A 51 -14.10 -3.17 -26.34
C ALA A 51 -15.19 -2.15 -26.70
N THR A 52 -15.56 -1.20 -25.78
CA THR A 52 -16.78 -0.42 -25.97
C THR A 52 -16.61 1.09 -25.94
N CYS A 53 -15.61 1.64 -25.23
CA CYS A 53 -15.48 3.08 -25.01
C CYS A 53 -14.04 3.57 -24.83
N ASN A 54 -13.08 2.98 -25.56
CA ASN A 54 -11.67 3.39 -25.56
C ASN A 54 -11.47 4.70 -26.33
N VAL A 55 -11.89 5.81 -25.75
CA VAL A 55 -11.83 7.16 -26.30
C VAL A 55 -11.49 8.19 -25.23
N ASN A 56 -11.17 9.43 -25.62
CA ASN A 56 -10.97 10.54 -24.68
C ASN A 56 -12.30 11.02 -24.08
N THR A 57 -12.23 11.62 -22.90
CA THR A 57 -13.33 12.28 -22.20
C THR A 57 -13.63 13.67 -22.79
N GLY A 58 -14.85 14.20 -22.52
CA GLY A 58 -15.24 15.56 -22.90
C GLY A 58 -15.83 15.69 -24.31
N GLY A 59 -15.80 14.65 -25.13
CA GLY A 59 -16.45 14.62 -26.45
C GLY A 59 -17.98 14.54 -26.34
N GLN A 60 -18.69 15.11 -27.35
CA GLN A 60 -20.15 15.19 -27.36
C GLN A 60 -20.83 13.93 -27.95
N TYR A 61 -20.18 12.78 -27.91
CA TYR A 61 -20.67 11.51 -28.43
C TYR A 61 -20.75 10.42 -27.34
N PRO A 62 -21.61 9.39 -27.52
CA PRO A 62 -21.94 8.46 -26.43
C PRO A 62 -20.74 7.77 -25.75
N PRO A 63 -19.77 7.16 -26.46
CA PRO A 63 -18.62 6.53 -25.82
C PRO A 63 -17.80 7.49 -24.94
N SER A 64 -17.65 8.77 -25.33
CA SER A 64 -16.89 9.76 -24.55
C SER A 64 -17.64 10.17 -23.28
N ARG A 65 -18.97 10.26 -23.34
CA ARG A 65 -19.78 10.48 -22.14
C ARG A 65 -19.73 9.28 -21.19
N GLU A 66 -19.78 8.07 -21.76
CA GLU A 66 -19.71 6.83 -20.97
C GLU A 66 -18.39 6.70 -20.23
N ILE A 67 -17.24 6.91 -20.88
CA ILE A 67 -15.94 6.84 -20.19
C ILE A 67 -15.81 7.94 -19.12
N GLY A 68 -16.30 9.14 -19.38
CA GLY A 68 -16.35 10.22 -18.38
C GLY A 68 -17.15 9.83 -17.13
N ARG A 69 -18.31 9.17 -17.32
CA ARG A 69 -19.15 8.64 -16.23
C ARG A 69 -18.39 7.57 -15.41
N ARG A 70 -17.74 6.61 -16.09
CA ARG A 70 -16.95 5.54 -15.43
C ARG A 70 -15.80 6.10 -14.58
N LEU A 71 -15.06 7.08 -15.09
CA LEU A 71 -14.00 7.73 -14.35
C LEU A 71 -14.54 8.47 -13.10
N HIS A 72 -15.69 9.11 -13.21
CA HIS A 72 -16.33 9.73 -12.06
C HIS A 72 -16.76 8.68 -11.01
N GLU A 73 -17.34 7.58 -11.44
CA GLU A 73 -17.73 6.47 -10.57
C GLU A 73 -16.51 5.82 -9.89
N ALA A 74 -15.41 5.67 -10.61
CA ALA A 74 -14.16 5.19 -10.02
C ALA A 74 -13.67 6.12 -8.90
N ARG A 75 -13.73 7.45 -9.09
CA ARG A 75 -13.39 8.41 -8.02
C ARG A 75 -14.32 8.29 -6.81
N ARG A 76 -15.64 8.11 -7.05
CA ARG A 76 -16.61 7.90 -5.97
C ARG A 76 -16.32 6.61 -5.19
N ALA A 77 -15.96 5.52 -5.89
CA ALA A 77 -15.59 4.26 -5.26
C ALA A 77 -14.32 4.40 -4.40
N VAL A 78 -13.29 5.09 -4.92
CA VAL A 78 -12.08 5.39 -4.14
C VAL A 78 -12.37 6.31 -2.96
N ALA A 79 -13.20 7.34 -3.13
CA ALA A 79 -13.63 8.20 -2.02
C ALA A 79 -14.31 7.36 -0.92
N ALA A 80 -15.19 6.41 -1.31
CA ALA A 80 -15.80 5.49 -0.37
C ALA A 80 -14.77 4.55 0.29
N LEU A 81 -13.77 4.03 -0.44
CA LEU A 81 -12.70 3.20 0.13
C LEU A 81 -11.91 3.94 1.20
N LEU A 82 -11.57 5.18 0.94
CA LEU A 82 -10.73 6.00 1.83
C LEU A 82 -11.53 6.76 2.92
N GLY A 83 -12.86 6.76 2.86
CA GLY A 83 -13.70 7.57 3.74
C GLY A 83 -13.59 9.07 3.45
N ALA A 84 -13.30 9.46 2.20
CA ALA A 84 -13.23 10.84 1.77
C ALA A 84 -14.63 11.46 1.60
N ALA A 85 -14.74 12.80 1.71
CA ALA A 85 -16.01 13.52 1.60
C ALA A 85 -16.61 13.46 0.19
N GLY A 86 -15.77 13.42 -0.86
CA GLY A 86 -16.24 13.39 -2.23
C GLY A 86 -15.15 13.02 -3.24
N PRO A 87 -15.55 12.76 -4.49
CA PRO A 87 -14.67 12.34 -5.58
C PRO A 87 -13.65 13.41 -6.01
N GLU A 88 -13.91 14.68 -5.73
CA GLU A 88 -13.00 15.81 -6.01
C GLU A 88 -11.70 15.75 -5.21
N SER A 89 -11.70 14.99 -4.13
CA SER A 89 -10.51 14.73 -3.30
C SER A 89 -9.57 13.67 -3.88
N ILE A 90 -9.95 13.01 -4.98
CA ILE A 90 -9.24 11.83 -5.50
C ILE A 90 -8.60 12.15 -6.85
N SER A 91 -7.26 12.11 -6.90
CA SER A 91 -6.48 12.18 -8.15
C SER A 91 -5.88 10.81 -8.48
N PHE A 92 -5.80 10.49 -9.77
CA PHE A 92 -5.17 9.27 -10.28
C PHE A 92 -3.81 9.56 -10.93
N GLY A 93 -2.95 8.55 -10.95
CA GLY A 93 -1.67 8.56 -11.63
C GLY A 93 -1.21 7.16 -11.97
N GLN A 94 0.01 7.02 -12.49
CA GLN A 94 0.52 5.71 -12.90
C GLN A 94 0.74 4.76 -11.70
N ASN A 95 1.27 5.28 -10.60
CA ASN A 95 1.52 4.56 -9.35
C ASN A 95 1.74 5.57 -8.22
N MET A 96 1.77 5.08 -6.97
CA MET A 96 2.03 5.92 -5.80
C MET A 96 3.36 6.67 -5.91
N THR A 97 4.42 6.02 -6.36
CA THR A 97 5.77 6.60 -6.42
C THR A 97 5.81 7.85 -7.29
N THR A 98 5.25 7.80 -8.50
CA THR A 98 5.18 8.97 -9.40
C THR A 98 4.33 10.09 -8.82
N LEU A 99 3.22 9.76 -8.15
CA LEU A 99 2.39 10.74 -7.47
C LEU A 99 3.12 11.38 -6.28
N CYS A 100 3.90 10.60 -5.51
CA CYS A 100 4.68 11.12 -4.39
C CYS A 100 5.79 12.06 -4.87
N PHE A 101 6.50 11.74 -5.96
CA PHE A 101 7.47 12.66 -6.58
C PHE A 101 6.80 13.96 -7.02
N SER A 102 5.66 13.90 -7.70
CA SER A 102 4.92 15.09 -8.13
C SER A 102 4.45 15.93 -6.94
N LEU A 103 3.99 15.27 -5.86
CA LEU A 103 3.54 15.94 -4.64
C LEU A 103 4.71 16.61 -3.92
N ALA A 104 5.82 15.90 -3.71
CA ALA A 104 7.02 16.44 -3.07
C ALA A 104 7.60 17.62 -3.87
N HIS A 105 7.57 17.54 -5.21
CA HIS A 105 7.98 18.63 -6.07
C HIS A 105 7.07 19.87 -5.92
N ALA A 106 5.76 19.68 -5.93
CA ALA A 106 4.78 20.76 -5.76
C ALA A 106 4.90 21.42 -4.36
N ILE A 107 5.00 20.62 -3.30
CA ILE A 107 5.22 21.11 -1.93
C ILE A 107 6.58 21.81 -1.83
N GLY A 108 7.65 21.22 -2.39
CA GLY A 108 9.00 21.76 -2.34
C GLY A 108 9.12 23.17 -2.94
N ARG A 109 8.24 23.54 -3.88
CA ARG A 109 8.18 24.92 -4.42
C ARG A 109 7.64 25.94 -3.41
N THR A 110 6.98 25.50 -2.35
CA THR A 110 6.45 26.36 -1.29
C THR A 110 7.40 26.45 -0.09
N LEU A 111 8.46 25.63 -0.07
CA LEU A 111 9.44 25.58 1.02
C LEU A 111 10.63 26.50 0.76
N SER A 112 11.23 26.97 1.85
CA SER A 112 12.43 27.80 1.88
C SER A 112 13.61 27.03 2.48
N ALA A 113 14.83 27.51 2.23
CA ALA A 113 16.01 27.01 2.91
C ALA A 113 15.86 27.14 4.43
N GLY A 114 16.16 26.06 5.16
CA GLY A 114 15.98 25.97 6.62
C GLY A 114 14.62 25.43 7.08
N ASP A 115 13.62 25.35 6.21
CA ASP A 115 12.42 24.54 6.50
C ASP A 115 12.80 23.06 6.65
N ALA A 116 11.99 22.30 7.38
CA ALA A 116 12.25 20.89 7.63
C ALA A 116 11.14 19.97 7.13
N VAL A 117 11.54 18.80 6.65
CA VAL A 117 10.68 17.65 6.33
C VAL A 117 11.10 16.49 7.22
N VAL A 118 10.15 15.80 7.83
CA VAL A 118 10.37 14.61 8.64
C VAL A 118 9.91 13.39 7.86
N ILE A 119 10.81 12.40 7.70
CA ILE A 119 10.56 11.08 7.13
C ILE A 119 11.00 10.00 8.13
N THR A 120 10.86 8.71 7.80
CA THR A 120 11.26 7.64 8.70
C THR A 120 12.27 6.67 8.10
N GLU A 121 13.06 5.99 8.92
CA GLU A 121 13.97 4.92 8.51
C GLU A 121 13.23 3.62 8.15
N LEU A 122 11.94 3.50 8.51
CA LEU A 122 11.11 2.33 8.26
C LEU A 122 10.44 2.33 6.89
N ASP A 123 10.28 3.51 6.28
CA ASP A 123 9.46 3.69 5.10
C ASP A 123 10.07 3.08 3.83
N HIS A 124 9.19 2.71 2.91
CA HIS A 124 9.54 2.40 1.53
C HIS A 124 10.18 3.61 0.84
N GLU A 125 11.17 3.39 -0.04
CA GLU A 125 11.89 4.47 -0.74
C GLU A 125 10.96 5.40 -1.54
N ALA A 126 9.81 4.95 -1.99
CA ALA A 126 8.81 5.82 -2.62
C ALA A 126 8.27 6.94 -1.71
N ASN A 127 8.33 6.74 -0.38
CA ASN A 127 7.98 7.76 0.63
C ASN A 127 9.22 8.38 1.30
N ARG A 128 10.42 8.12 0.80
CA ARG A 128 11.69 8.68 1.28
C ARG A 128 12.39 9.51 0.22
N SER A 129 12.71 8.89 -0.92
CA SER A 129 13.51 9.50 -1.99
C SER A 129 12.93 10.81 -2.52
N PRO A 130 11.61 10.98 -2.74
CA PRO A 130 11.06 12.25 -3.18
C PRO A 130 11.33 13.41 -2.21
N TRP A 131 11.31 13.15 -0.90
CA TRP A 131 11.57 14.15 0.13
C TRP A 131 13.07 14.43 0.30
N LEU A 132 13.91 13.39 0.20
CA LEU A 132 15.37 13.55 0.26
C LEU A 132 15.92 14.48 -0.82
N MET A 133 15.33 14.52 -2.02
CA MET A 133 15.69 15.44 -3.10
C MET A 133 15.52 16.91 -2.71
N LEU A 134 14.67 17.24 -1.75
CA LEU A 134 14.49 18.62 -1.30
C LEU A 134 15.73 19.19 -0.58
N ARG A 135 16.68 18.33 -0.18
CA ARG A 135 17.99 18.75 0.35
C ARG A 135 18.75 19.65 -0.65
N GLU A 136 18.59 19.41 -1.95
CA GLU A 136 19.19 20.23 -3.02
C GLU A 136 18.68 21.69 -3.01
N ARG A 137 17.52 21.93 -2.38
CA ARG A 137 16.91 23.24 -2.22
C ARG A 137 17.20 23.88 -0.86
N GLY A 138 18.08 23.28 -0.06
CA GLY A 138 18.39 23.74 1.31
C GLY A 138 17.36 23.37 2.38
N VAL A 139 16.42 22.48 2.05
CA VAL A 139 15.45 21.94 3.03
C VAL A 139 16.15 20.90 3.90
N THR A 140 15.96 20.97 5.21
CA THR A 140 16.47 19.97 6.14
C THR A 140 15.56 18.74 6.13
N VAL A 141 16.08 17.55 5.79
CA VAL A 141 15.32 16.31 5.89
C VAL A 141 15.82 15.52 7.09
N ARG A 142 14.92 15.30 8.05
CA ARG A 142 15.16 14.57 9.30
C ARG A 142 14.55 13.18 9.21
N GLU A 143 15.24 12.20 9.76
CA GLU A 143 14.85 10.77 9.64
C GLU A 143 14.59 10.21 11.04
N VAL A 144 13.36 9.83 11.32
CA VAL A 144 12.95 9.19 12.58
C VAL A 144 13.54 7.79 12.64
N ARG A 145 14.18 7.46 13.74
CA ARG A 145 14.91 6.19 13.93
C ARG A 145 13.98 4.99 13.99
N LEU A 146 14.47 3.90 13.41
CA LEU A 146 13.92 2.56 13.53
C LEU A 146 14.58 1.84 14.72
N ARG A 147 13.79 1.31 15.64
CA ARG A 147 14.26 0.46 16.75
C ARG A 147 14.51 -0.98 16.28
N ALA A 148 15.36 -1.70 16.98
CA ALA A 148 15.64 -3.13 16.71
C ALA A 148 14.39 -4.03 16.82
N SER A 149 13.33 -3.55 17.49
CA SER A 149 12.01 -4.22 17.53
C SER A 149 11.27 -4.18 16.19
N GLY A 150 11.70 -3.35 15.24
CA GLY A 150 11.01 -3.09 13.99
C GLY A 150 9.91 -2.04 14.10
N GLU A 151 9.90 -1.25 15.17
CA GLU A 151 8.97 -0.14 15.41
C GLU A 151 9.72 1.20 15.34
N LEU A 152 9.01 2.28 14.99
CA LEU A 152 9.58 3.61 15.06
C LEU A 152 9.83 4.05 16.52
N ASP A 153 10.88 4.82 16.72
CA ASP A 153 11.14 5.50 17.98
C ASP A 153 10.20 6.72 18.11
N LEU A 154 9.14 6.59 18.92
CA LEU A 154 8.12 7.63 19.05
C LEU A 154 8.62 8.88 19.80
N ASP A 155 9.60 8.73 20.70
CA ASP A 155 10.24 9.86 21.36
C ASP A 155 11.11 10.64 20.36
N ASP A 156 11.79 9.92 19.48
CA ASP A 156 12.56 10.51 18.39
C ASP A 156 11.62 11.23 17.40
N LEU A 157 10.49 10.62 17.02
CA LEU A 157 9.47 11.28 16.20
C LEU A 157 9.04 12.62 16.80
N ALA A 158 8.74 12.65 18.08
CA ALA A 158 8.33 13.86 18.78
C ALA A 158 9.46 14.92 18.79
N SER A 159 10.71 14.50 18.98
CA SER A 159 11.86 15.39 19.02
C SER A 159 12.24 15.98 17.65
N MET A 160 11.91 15.27 16.55
CA MET A 160 12.21 15.68 15.19
C MET A 160 11.24 16.73 14.63
N ILE A 161 10.09 16.97 15.30
CA ILE A 161 9.04 17.89 14.84
C ILE A 161 9.11 19.19 15.65
N ASP A 162 9.37 20.30 14.95
CA ASP A 162 9.45 21.64 15.54
C ASP A 162 8.79 22.70 14.61
N ALA A 163 8.85 23.98 14.97
CA ALA A 163 8.23 25.08 14.23
C ALA A 163 8.76 25.22 12.78
N ARG A 164 9.95 24.67 12.46
CA ARG A 164 10.50 24.65 11.11
C ARG A 164 9.96 23.49 10.28
N THR A 165 9.34 22.51 10.91
CA THR A 165 8.76 21.36 10.21
C THR A 165 7.56 21.81 9.39
N LYS A 166 7.60 21.52 8.07
CA LYS A 166 6.53 21.84 7.12
C LYS A 166 5.81 20.60 6.59
N VAL A 167 6.48 19.45 6.65
CA VAL A 167 5.93 18.16 6.21
C VAL A 167 6.35 17.08 7.19
N VAL A 168 5.41 16.21 7.54
CA VAL A 168 5.64 14.90 8.13
C VAL A 168 5.14 13.86 7.13
N ALA A 169 6.07 13.11 6.54
CA ALA A 169 5.76 12.03 5.60
C ALA A 169 6.04 10.68 6.27
N ILE A 170 5.00 9.86 6.44
CA ILE A 170 5.07 8.62 7.20
C ILE A 170 4.25 7.51 6.52
N GLY A 171 4.80 6.30 6.47
CA GLY A 171 4.07 5.11 6.06
C GLY A 171 3.04 4.70 7.12
N ALA A 172 1.83 4.35 6.71
CA ALA A 172 0.82 3.81 7.61
C ALA A 172 1.21 2.43 8.11
N SER A 173 1.83 1.62 7.24
CA SER A 173 2.43 0.34 7.63
C SER A 173 3.65 0.00 6.78
N SER A 174 4.59 -0.71 7.38
CA SER A 174 5.82 -1.16 6.72
C SER A 174 5.56 -2.36 5.80
N ASN A 175 5.92 -2.22 4.53
CA ASN A 175 5.91 -3.31 3.57
C ASN A 175 6.98 -4.38 3.84
N ALA A 176 7.99 -4.07 4.64
CA ALA A 176 9.06 -5.00 5.00
C ALA A 176 8.77 -5.77 6.30
N LEU A 177 8.25 -5.08 7.33
CA LEU A 177 8.13 -5.65 8.67
C LEU A 177 6.69 -5.86 9.14
N GLY A 178 5.70 -5.33 8.40
CA GLY A 178 4.29 -5.36 8.78
C GLY A 178 3.92 -4.42 9.93
N THR A 179 4.87 -3.68 10.48
CA THR A 179 4.64 -2.69 11.53
C THR A 179 3.60 -1.66 11.09
N VAL A 180 2.61 -1.42 11.92
CA VAL A 180 1.64 -0.32 11.74
C VAL A 180 2.07 0.85 12.63
N ASN A 181 2.25 2.03 12.03
CA ASN A 181 2.74 3.21 12.72
C ASN A 181 1.61 3.97 13.43
N ASP A 182 1.95 4.69 14.49
CA ASP A 182 1.02 5.55 15.23
C ASP A 182 0.74 6.84 14.44
N LEU A 183 -0.25 6.76 13.54
CA LEU A 183 -0.66 7.90 12.72
C LEU A 183 -1.39 8.97 13.53
N GLU A 184 -2.00 8.61 14.68
CA GLU A 184 -2.66 9.59 15.55
C GLU A 184 -1.63 10.49 16.24
N LEU A 185 -0.52 9.92 16.71
CA LEU A 185 0.60 10.69 17.23
C LEU A 185 1.20 11.59 16.15
N ALA A 186 1.48 11.06 14.95
CA ALA A 186 2.00 11.85 13.83
C ALA A 186 1.06 13.01 13.46
N ARG A 187 -0.26 12.75 13.41
CA ARG A 187 -1.28 13.78 13.17
C ARG A 187 -1.26 14.88 14.25
N ARG A 188 -1.23 14.50 15.53
CA ARG A 188 -1.22 15.45 16.64
C ARG A 188 0.02 16.35 16.57
N LEU A 189 1.20 15.76 16.44
CA LEU A 189 2.46 16.50 16.38
C LEU A 189 2.53 17.43 15.15
N SER A 190 2.13 16.95 13.97
CA SER A 190 2.11 17.79 12.76
C SER A 190 1.14 18.96 12.88
N THR A 191 -0.03 18.73 13.49
CA THR A 191 -1.04 19.78 13.71
C THR A 191 -0.56 20.87 14.65
N GLU A 192 0.14 20.50 15.73
CA GLU A 192 0.69 21.44 16.73
C GLU A 192 1.65 22.48 16.12
N VAL A 193 2.38 22.10 15.07
CA VAL A 193 3.33 23.00 14.38
C VAL A 193 2.83 23.50 13.01
N GLY A 194 1.63 23.12 12.60
CA GLY A 194 1.04 23.49 11.31
C GLY A 194 1.70 22.84 10.11
N ALA A 195 2.35 21.69 10.29
CA ALA A 195 2.96 20.90 9.23
C ALA A 195 1.91 20.07 8.48
N LEU A 196 2.15 19.85 7.18
CA LEU A 196 1.36 18.93 6.36
C LEU A 196 1.65 17.48 6.79
N LEU A 197 0.60 16.67 6.94
CA LEU A 197 0.72 15.22 7.14
C LEU A 197 0.48 14.50 5.82
N VAL A 198 1.51 13.82 5.32
CA VAL A 198 1.48 12.97 4.12
C VAL A 198 1.61 11.51 4.54
N VAL A 199 0.64 10.69 4.17
CA VAL A 199 0.56 9.29 4.57
C VAL A 199 0.74 8.37 3.36
N ASP A 200 1.75 7.51 3.40
CA ASP A 200 1.85 6.37 2.49
C ASP A 200 1.02 5.20 3.03
N ALA A 201 -0.12 4.94 2.41
CA ALA A 201 -1.01 3.85 2.76
C ALA A 201 -0.95 2.66 1.77
N VAL A 202 0.09 2.56 0.94
CA VAL A 202 0.19 1.51 -0.09
C VAL A 202 0.10 0.12 0.52
N HIS A 203 0.81 -0.13 1.61
CA HIS A 203 0.77 -1.44 2.29
C HIS A 203 -0.35 -1.54 3.35
N TYR A 204 -0.97 -0.44 3.70
CA TYR A 204 -2.06 -0.38 4.66
C TYR A 204 -3.44 -0.65 4.01
N ALA A 205 -3.65 -0.10 2.83
CA ALA A 205 -4.94 -0.11 2.13
C ALA A 205 -5.53 -1.52 1.85
N PRO A 206 -4.73 -2.57 1.55
CA PRO A 206 -5.29 -3.90 1.32
C PRO A 206 -5.77 -4.62 2.59
N HIS A 207 -5.35 -4.17 3.78
CA HIS A 207 -5.52 -4.92 5.03
C HIS A 207 -6.41 -4.24 6.08
N PHE A 208 -6.56 -2.90 5.99
CA PHE A 208 -7.25 -2.11 7.00
C PHE A 208 -8.24 -1.13 6.39
N ALA A 209 -9.37 -0.92 7.07
CA ALA A 209 -10.30 0.13 6.72
C ALA A 209 -9.65 1.51 6.95
N ILE A 210 -9.64 2.36 5.92
CA ILE A 210 -9.11 3.72 5.99
C ILE A 210 -10.23 4.70 6.23
N ASP A 211 -9.99 5.71 7.07
CA ASP A 211 -10.87 6.87 7.26
C ASP A 211 -10.04 8.15 7.30
N VAL A 212 -9.94 8.80 6.15
CA VAL A 212 -9.12 10.03 6.03
C VAL A 212 -9.71 11.21 6.77
N GLN A 213 -11.03 11.22 7.03
CA GLN A 213 -11.67 12.27 7.81
C GLN A 213 -11.33 12.15 9.30
N ARG A 214 -11.28 10.92 9.82
CA ARG A 214 -10.82 10.64 11.18
C ARG A 214 -9.32 10.88 11.32
N LEU A 215 -8.53 10.42 10.35
CA LEU A 215 -7.07 10.58 10.33
C LEU A 215 -6.64 12.04 10.17
N ARG A 216 -7.44 12.86 9.48
CA ARG A 216 -7.16 14.28 9.22
C ARG A 216 -5.79 14.54 8.57
N CYS A 217 -5.32 13.60 7.74
CA CYS A 217 -4.13 13.83 6.93
C CYS A 217 -4.43 14.83 5.81
N ASP A 218 -3.40 15.53 5.35
CA ASP A 218 -3.52 16.45 4.22
C ASP A 218 -3.50 15.71 2.89
N PHE A 219 -2.65 14.68 2.82
CA PHE A 219 -2.50 13.81 1.65
C PHE A 219 -2.38 12.35 2.10
N LEU A 220 -2.98 11.45 1.32
CA LEU A 220 -2.79 10.02 1.47
C LEU A 220 -2.58 9.39 0.09
N LEU A 221 -1.57 8.53 -0.03
CA LEU A 221 -1.24 7.86 -1.27
C LEU A 221 -1.40 6.35 -1.13
N CYS A 222 -1.91 5.71 -2.18
CA CYS A 222 -1.92 4.27 -2.32
C CYS A 222 -1.83 3.84 -3.79
N SER A 223 -1.75 2.53 -4.04
CA SER A 223 -1.72 1.93 -5.38
C SER A 223 -2.67 0.75 -5.45
N ALA A 224 -3.53 0.73 -6.48
CA ALA A 224 -4.62 -0.24 -6.56
C ALA A 224 -4.14 -1.69 -6.73
N TYR A 225 -2.95 -1.92 -7.31
CA TYR A 225 -2.41 -3.27 -7.48
C TYR A 225 -2.07 -3.99 -6.15
N LYS A 226 -2.13 -3.27 -5.03
CA LYS A 226 -2.00 -3.88 -3.70
C LYS A 226 -3.33 -4.40 -3.15
N PHE A 227 -4.46 -3.84 -3.59
CA PHE A 227 -5.80 -4.25 -3.18
C PHE A 227 -6.62 -4.78 -4.36
N TYR A 228 -6.08 -5.79 -5.05
CA TYR A 228 -6.71 -6.59 -6.09
C TYR A 228 -7.01 -5.84 -7.40
N GLY A 229 -6.52 -4.62 -7.56
CA GLY A 229 -6.71 -3.76 -8.72
C GLY A 229 -5.53 -3.77 -9.71
N PRO A 230 -5.62 -2.96 -10.77
CA PRO A 230 -4.53 -2.73 -11.72
C PRO A 230 -3.48 -1.76 -11.18
N HIS A 231 -2.37 -1.60 -11.94
CA HIS A 231 -1.32 -0.62 -11.64
C HIS A 231 -1.82 0.81 -11.89
N VAL A 232 -2.47 1.38 -10.88
CA VAL A 232 -2.94 2.77 -10.84
C VAL A 232 -2.60 3.35 -9.48
N GLY A 233 -1.97 4.52 -9.49
CA GLY A 233 -1.73 5.33 -8.29
C GLY A 233 -2.94 6.16 -7.92
N ILE A 234 -3.15 6.36 -6.64
CA ILE A 234 -4.23 7.13 -6.04
C ILE A 234 -3.63 8.12 -5.06
N LEU A 235 -4.03 9.39 -5.20
CA LEU A 235 -3.76 10.44 -4.24
C LEU A 235 -5.10 10.97 -3.72
N TYR A 236 -5.30 10.85 -2.41
CA TYR A 236 -6.28 11.65 -1.70
C TYR A 236 -5.64 12.98 -1.30
N SER A 237 -6.37 14.06 -1.47
CA SER A 237 -6.03 15.38 -0.95
C SER A 237 -7.18 15.95 -0.14
N ARG A 238 -6.87 16.43 1.07
CA ARG A 238 -7.86 17.13 1.91
C ARG A 238 -8.39 18.36 1.15
N PRO A 239 -9.70 18.63 1.18
CA PRO A 239 -10.26 19.82 0.55
C PRO A 239 -9.49 21.09 0.92
N GLY A 240 -9.10 21.88 -0.07
CA GLY A 240 -8.30 23.09 0.08
C GLY A 240 -6.78 22.87 0.16
N ALA A 241 -6.28 21.63 0.28
CA ALA A 241 -4.85 21.36 0.37
C ALA A 241 -4.18 21.44 -1.01
N LEU A 242 -4.77 20.79 -1.99
CA LEU A 242 -4.20 20.73 -3.35
C LEU A 242 -4.28 22.08 -4.07
N GLU A 243 -5.30 22.88 -3.80
CA GLU A 243 -5.51 24.22 -4.40
C GLU A 243 -4.36 25.19 -4.08
N ARG A 244 -3.69 25.01 -2.94
CA ARG A 244 -2.60 25.86 -2.47
C ARG A 244 -1.24 25.51 -3.09
N LEU A 245 -1.15 24.36 -3.76
CA LEU A 245 0.12 23.89 -4.30
C LEU A 245 0.34 24.33 -5.75
N PRO A 246 1.56 24.78 -6.10
CA PRO A 246 1.95 25.05 -7.47
C PRO A 246 2.25 23.76 -8.24
N THR A 247 1.18 23.07 -8.68
CA THR A 247 1.28 21.80 -9.39
C THR A 247 1.77 21.98 -10.82
N ASP A 248 2.44 20.96 -11.38
CA ASP A 248 2.78 20.92 -12.80
C ASP A 248 1.54 20.60 -13.62
N ARG A 249 1.13 21.53 -14.49
CA ARG A 249 -0.04 21.37 -15.34
C ARG A 249 0.12 22.10 -16.66
N LEU A 250 -0.56 21.60 -17.67
CA LEU A 250 -0.67 22.29 -18.96
C LEU A 250 -1.58 23.52 -18.81
N SER A 251 -1.34 24.54 -19.65
CA SER A 251 -2.16 25.78 -19.65
C SER A 251 -3.65 25.51 -19.92
N ALA A 252 -3.96 24.52 -20.73
CA ALA A 252 -5.33 24.10 -21.06
C ALA A 252 -5.96 23.12 -20.05
N GLN A 253 -5.19 22.63 -19.07
CA GLN A 253 -5.67 21.67 -18.09
C GLN A 253 -6.61 22.35 -17.09
N ASN A 254 -7.70 21.65 -16.71
CA ASN A 254 -8.61 22.14 -15.67
C ASN A 254 -7.84 22.44 -14.37
N PRO A 255 -7.88 23.68 -13.85
CA PRO A 255 -7.14 24.06 -12.64
C PRO A 255 -7.76 23.57 -11.33
N ALA A 256 -8.99 23.04 -11.37
CA ALA A 256 -9.66 22.54 -10.18
C ALA A 256 -9.17 21.14 -9.78
N PRO A 257 -9.13 20.80 -8.48
CA PRO A 257 -9.01 19.42 -8.05
C PRO A 257 -10.16 18.55 -8.59
N PRO A 258 -9.89 17.29 -8.88
CA PRO A 258 -8.62 16.58 -8.82
C PRO A 258 -7.73 16.80 -10.05
N TYR A 259 -8.29 17.39 -11.11
CA TYR A 259 -7.70 17.46 -12.44
C TYR A 259 -6.35 18.22 -12.48
N ARG A 260 -6.18 19.22 -11.62
CA ARG A 260 -4.95 20.01 -11.58
C ARG A 260 -3.68 19.21 -11.26
N PHE A 261 -3.83 18.00 -10.71
CA PHE A 261 -2.71 17.11 -10.37
C PHE A 261 -2.51 15.98 -11.40
N GLU A 262 -3.50 15.74 -12.25
CA GLU A 262 -3.51 14.67 -13.23
C GLU A 262 -2.91 15.15 -14.57
N THR A 263 -1.60 14.98 -14.72
CA THR A 263 -0.88 15.43 -15.91
C THR A 263 -0.95 14.37 -17.02
N GLY A 264 -1.52 14.77 -18.17
CA GLY A 264 -1.69 13.90 -19.35
C GLY A 264 -2.95 13.01 -19.29
N THR A 265 -3.24 12.34 -20.39
CA THR A 265 -4.39 11.43 -20.49
C THR A 265 -4.14 10.18 -19.64
N LEU A 266 -5.06 9.91 -18.73
CA LEU A 266 -4.98 8.80 -17.81
C LEU A 266 -5.29 7.46 -18.49
N ASN A 267 -4.91 6.33 -17.87
CA ASN A 267 -5.30 4.99 -18.29
C ASN A 267 -6.75 4.72 -17.86
N HIS A 268 -7.70 5.10 -18.71
CA HIS A 268 -9.13 5.02 -18.43
C HIS A 268 -9.59 3.58 -18.13
N ALA A 269 -9.10 2.61 -18.87
CA ALA A 269 -9.44 1.20 -18.69
C ALA A 269 -8.97 0.67 -17.32
N ALA A 270 -7.72 1.01 -16.93
CA ALA A 270 -7.21 0.62 -15.63
C ALA A 270 -7.97 1.33 -14.48
N ILE A 271 -8.38 2.60 -14.64
CA ILE A 271 -9.16 3.30 -13.62
C ILE A 271 -10.55 2.66 -13.42
N ASP A 272 -11.22 2.20 -14.49
CA ASP A 272 -12.46 1.43 -14.32
C ASP A 272 -12.19 0.07 -13.63
N GLY A 273 -11.02 -0.52 -13.87
CA GLY A 273 -10.53 -1.68 -13.11
C GLY A 273 -10.35 -1.40 -11.61
N VAL A 274 -9.93 -0.19 -11.22
CA VAL A 274 -9.86 0.20 -9.79
C VAL A 274 -11.26 0.19 -9.18
N ARG A 275 -12.26 0.75 -9.87
CA ARG A 275 -13.66 0.71 -9.42
C ARG A 275 -14.12 -0.74 -9.22
N ALA A 276 -13.86 -1.61 -10.19
CA ALA A 276 -14.25 -3.01 -10.10
C ALA A 276 -13.58 -3.76 -8.95
N ALA A 277 -12.32 -3.42 -8.60
CA ALA A 277 -11.64 -3.99 -7.43
C ALA A 277 -12.30 -3.57 -6.12
N ILE A 278 -12.71 -2.29 -6.01
CA ILE A 278 -13.41 -1.78 -4.84
C ILE A 278 -14.81 -2.38 -4.73
N ASP A 279 -15.54 -2.51 -5.85
CA ASP A 279 -16.84 -3.17 -5.90
C ASP A 279 -16.72 -4.65 -5.47
N TYR A 280 -15.64 -5.34 -5.88
CA TYR A 280 -15.34 -6.71 -5.46
C TYR A 280 -15.14 -6.81 -3.94
N ILE A 281 -14.33 -5.94 -3.36
CA ILE A 281 -14.14 -5.87 -1.90
C ILE A 281 -15.49 -5.62 -1.21
N ALA A 282 -16.26 -4.63 -1.68
CA ALA A 282 -17.56 -4.29 -1.10
C ALA A 282 -18.58 -5.43 -1.16
N ALA A 283 -18.48 -6.29 -2.18
CA ALA A 283 -19.37 -7.47 -2.31
C ALA A 283 -19.11 -8.53 -1.24
N LEU A 284 -17.96 -8.51 -0.58
CA LEU A 284 -17.61 -9.41 0.53
C LEU A 284 -18.12 -8.91 1.88
N GLY A 285 -18.59 -7.68 1.96
CA GLY A 285 -19.09 -7.07 3.19
C GLY A 285 -20.59 -6.76 3.15
N ARG A 286 -21.12 -6.38 4.30
CA ARG A 286 -22.52 -6.03 4.52
C ARG A 286 -22.64 -4.57 4.93
N GLY A 287 -23.73 -3.94 4.55
CA GLY A 287 -24.01 -2.54 4.91
C GLY A 287 -25.05 -1.90 4.02
N ALA A 288 -25.56 -0.75 4.47
CA ALA A 288 -26.61 -0.03 3.77
C ALA A 288 -26.12 0.69 2.51
N ASP A 289 -24.84 1.04 2.47
CA ASP A 289 -24.21 1.77 1.38
C ASP A 289 -22.83 1.19 1.03
N LEU A 290 -22.19 1.73 0.00
CA LEU A 290 -20.89 1.27 -0.46
C LEU A 290 -19.82 1.36 0.63
N ARG A 291 -19.77 2.49 1.35
CA ARG A 291 -18.77 2.71 2.43
C ARG A 291 -18.92 1.69 3.56
N ALA A 292 -20.14 1.48 4.03
CA ALA A 292 -20.44 0.53 5.10
C ALA A 292 -20.03 -0.90 4.71
N ARG A 293 -20.32 -1.31 3.46
CA ARG A 293 -19.91 -2.62 2.94
C ARG A 293 -18.39 -2.76 2.85
N ILE A 294 -17.69 -1.74 2.37
CA ILE A 294 -16.22 -1.75 2.33
C ILE A 294 -15.64 -1.89 3.74
N VAL A 295 -16.12 -1.14 4.70
CA VAL A 295 -15.61 -1.18 6.08
C VAL A 295 -15.83 -2.55 6.71
N ASP A 296 -17.03 -3.13 6.55
CA ASP A 296 -17.35 -4.48 7.05
C ASP A 296 -16.45 -5.55 6.39
N ALA A 297 -16.29 -5.50 5.06
CA ALA A 297 -15.40 -6.39 4.33
C ALA A 297 -13.95 -6.28 4.82
N MET A 298 -13.42 -5.06 4.92
CA MET A 298 -12.04 -4.83 5.33
C MET A 298 -11.77 -5.30 6.76
N HIS A 299 -12.71 -5.13 7.68
CA HIS A 299 -12.60 -5.69 9.03
C HIS A 299 -12.56 -7.22 9.00
N GLY A 300 -13.42 -7.86 8.21
CA GLY A 300 -13.46 -9.31 8.08
C GLY A 300 -12.19 -9.87 7.43
N ILE A 301 -11.77 -9.30 6.32
CA ILE A 301 -10.55 -9.68 5.59
C ILE A 301 -9.33 -9.49 6.50
N GLY A 302 -9.18 -8.32 7.11
CA GLY A 302 -8.04 -8.01 7.98
C GLY A 302 -7.94 -8.97 9.18
N ALA A 303 -9.07 -9.35 9.79
CA ALA A 303 -9.10 -10.33 10.88
C ALA A 303 -8.65 -11.72 10.40
N TYR A 304 -9.10 -12.16 9.23
CA TYR A 304 -8.71 -13.42 8.62
C TYR A 304 -7.22 -13.47 8.28
N GLU A 305 -6.72 -12.46 7.58
CA GLU A 305 -5.32 -12.35 7.19
C GLU A 305 -4.39 -12.25 8.41
N HIS A 306 -4.81 -11.50 9.45
CA HIS A 306 -4.08 -11.40 10.72
C HIS A 306 -3.96 -12.77 11.42
N ALA A 307 -5.06 -13.52 11.50
CA ALA A 307 -5.05 -14.84 12.11
C ALA A 307 -4.11 -15.81 11.38
N LEU A 308 -4.13 -15.79 10.04
CA LEU A 308 -3.26 -16.61 9.21
C LEU A 308 -1.78 -16.23 9.37
N ALA A 309 -1.47 -14.94 9.36
CA ALA A 309 -0.12 -14.43 9.56
C ALA A 309 0.41 -14.70 10.97
N ALA A 310 -0.42 -14.56 11.99
CA ALA A 310 -0.05 -14.85 13.37
C ALA A 310 0.26 -16.35 13.58
N ASP A 311 -0.55 -17.25 12.96
CA ASP A 311 -0.27 -18.69 12.99
C ASP A 311 1.06 -19.02 12.30
N TYR A 312 1.27 -18.48 11.10
CA TYR A 312 2.55 -18.62 10.39
C TYR A 312 3.74 -18.09 11.21
N CYS A 313 3.63 -16.87 11.74
CA CYS A 313 4.69 -16.21 12.52
C CYS A 313 5.12 -17.06 13.73
N ARG A 314 4.16 -17.57 14.49
CA ARG A 314 4.40 -18.42 15.66
C ARG A 314 5.13 -19.71 15.26
N ARG A 315 4.68 -20.36 14.19
CA ARG A 315 5.22 -21.66 13.73
C ARG A 315 6.57 -21.53 13.07
N VAL A 316 6.79 -20.49 12.26
CA VAL A 316 8.09 -20.28 11.62
C VAL A 316 9.17 -19.87 12.61
N ALA A 317 8.81 -19.11 13.66
CA ALA A 317 9.74 -18.76 14.75
C ALA A 317 10.22 -19.97 15.57
N ALA A 318 9.51 -21.10 15.52
CA ALA A 318 9.91 -22.33 16.17
C ALA A 318 10.88 -23.19 15.32
N LEU A 319 11.13 -22.83 14.06
CA LEU A 319 12.08 -23.54 13.22
C LEU A 319 13.52 -23.19 13.62
N PRO A 320 14.45 -24.19 13.67
CA PRO A 320 15.85 -23.93 13.98
C PRO A 320 16.48 -22.92 13.03
N GLY A 321 17.28 -22.00 13.56
CA GLY A 321 18.00 -21.00 12.79
C GLY A 321 17.14 -19.89 12.18
N VAL A 322 15.82 -19.87 12.42
CA VAL A 322 14.94 -18.80 11.94
C VAL A 322 14.87 -17.66 12.97
N ARG A 323 15.06 -16.45 12.47
CA ARG A 323 14.79 -15.22 13.21
C ARG A 323 13.70 -14.41 12.51
N VAL A 324 12.65 -14.03 13.25
CA VAL A 324 11.55 -13.18 12.78
C VAL A 324 11.84 -11.72 13.11
N TYR A 325 11.44 -10.80 12.20
CA TYR A 325 11.60 -9.36 12.34
C TYR A 325 10.24 -8.64 12.37
N GLY A 326 10.22 -7.50 13.07
CA GLY A 326 9.01 -6.72 13.30
C GLY A 326 8.29 -7.08 14.61
N PRO A 327 7.26 -6.28 15.01
CA PRO A 327 6.53 -6.48 16.27
C PRO A 327 5.75 -7.80 16.29
N GLY A 328 5.41 -8.29 17.50
CA GLY A 328 4.55 -9.46 17.65
C GLY A 328 3.11 -9.19 17.23
N PHE A 329 2.39 -10.24 16.82
CA PHE A 329 0.95 -10.17 16.47
C PHE A 329 0.03 -10.10 17.70
N ASP A 330 0.54 -10.33 18.89
CA ASP A 330 -0.19 -10.39 20.17
C ASP A 330 -0.31 -9.03 20.87
N ARG A 331 0.52 -8.05 20.51
CA ARG A 331 0.65 -6.79 21.24
C ARG A 331 0.16 -5.57 20.48
N THR A 332 0.30 -5.57 19.15
CA THR A 332 0.00 -4.41 18.32
C THR A 332 -0.73 -4.83 17.06
N MET A 333 -1.49 -3.89 16.47
CA MET A 333 -2.01 -4.06 15.12
C MET A 333 -0.83 -4.21 14.16
N ARG A 334 -0.83 -5.25 13.35
CA ARG A 334 0.23 -5.57 12.38
C ARG A 334 -0.37 -5.99 11.05
N ALA A 335 0.18 -5.50 9.95
CA ALA A 335 -0.15 -6.00 8.63
C ALA A 335 0.26 -7.48 8.50
N PRO A 336 -0.43 -8.28 7.68
CA PRO A 336 -0.22 -9.73 7.57
C PRO A 336 1.08 -10.06 6.80
N THR A 337 2.17 -9.43 7.21
CA THR A 337 3.51 -9.53 6.61
C THR A 337 4.51 -10.01 7.65
N VAL A 338 5.24 -11.07 7.31
CA VAL A 338 6.23 -11.69 8.17
C VAL A 338 7.56 -11.80 7.41
N SER A 339 8.60 -11.18 7.93
CA SER A 339 9.93 -11.22 7.36
C SER A 339 10.88 -11.97 8.30
N ILE A 340 11.71 -12.82 7.70
CA ILE A 340 12.62 -13.70 8.44
C ILE A 340 14.03 -13.67 7.84
N THR A 341 14.99 -14.10 8.64
CA THR A 341 16.28 -14.64 8.15
C THR A 341 16.43 -16.10 8.59
N LEU A 342 17.23 -16.85 7.84
CA LEU A 342 17.61 -18.22 8.16
C LEU A 342 19.13 -18.27 8.34
N ASP A 343 19.60 -18.81 9.45
CA ASP A 343 21.03 -18.84 9.77
C ASP A 343 21.83 -19.61 8.72
N GLY A 344 22.96 -19.03 8.31
CA GLY A 344 23.83 -19.59 7.29
C GLY A 344 23.27 -19.59 5.86
N ARG A 345 22.10 -18.98 5.61
CA ARG A 345 21.48 -18.93 4.28
C ARG A 345 21.32 -17.48 3.81
N HIS A 346 21.55 -17.26 2.53
CA HIS A 346 21.23 -16.00 1.86
C HIS A 346 19.74 -15.97 1.49
N ALA A 347 19.06 -14.83 1.70
CA ALA A 347 17.61 -14.73 1.50
C ALA A 347 17.18 -15.13 0.07
N GLY A 348 17.96 -14.72 -0.95
CA GLY A 348 17.70 -15.08 -2.35
C GLY A 348 17.81 -16.57 -2.64
N GLU A 349 18.74 -17.29 -1.99
CA GLU A 349 18.85 -18.75 -2.16
C GLU A 349 17.62 -19.46 -1.61
N VAL A 350 17.14 -19.01 -0.45
CA VAL A 350 15.91 -19.56 0.15
C VAL A 350 14.69 -19.27 -0.73
N ALA A 351 14.57 -18.03 -1.23
CA ALA A 351 13.47 -17.65 -2.12
C ALA A 351 13.48 -18.48 -3.42
N ALA A 352 14.65 -18.69 -4.04
CA ALA A 352 14.78 -19.52 -5.23
C ALA A 352 14.36 -20.98 -4.97
N ALA A 353 14.84 -21.57 -3.86
CA ALA A 353 14.47 -22.94 -3.49
C ALA A 353 12.97 -23.13 -3.20
N LEU A 354 12.28 -22.09 -2.69
CA LEU A 354 10.84 -22.08 -2.51
C LEU A 354 10.11 -21.91 -3.85
N GLY A 355 10.64 -21.07 -4.75
CA GLY A 355 10.10 -20.87 -6.10
C GLY A 355 10.03 -22.17 -6.90
N GLU A 356 11.09 -23.01 -6.83
CA GLU A 356 11.11 -24.34 -7.47
C GLU A 356 10.02 -25.29 -6.89
N GLN A 357 9.54 -25.02 -5.69
CA GLN A 357 8.44 -25.75 -5.05
C GLN A 357 7.08 -25.10 -5.28
N ALA A 358 6.96 -24.18 -6.24
CA ALA A 358 5.75 -23.41 -6.55
C ALA A 358 5.24 -22.53 -5.38
N ILE A 359 6.16 -22.00 -4.56
CA ILE A 359 5.86 -21.09 -3.44
C ILE A 359 6.47 -19.73 -3.75
N CYS A 360 5.60 -18.73 -4.00
CA CYS A 360 5.99 -17.38 -4.37
C CYS A 360 6.15 -16.52 -3.10
N VAL A 361 7.36 -16.18 -2.77
CA VAL A 361 7.78 -15.26 -1.72
C VAL A 361 8.76 -14.25 -2.30
N TRP A 362 9.14 -13.22 -1.56
CA TRP A 362 10.14 -12.25 -2.03
C TRP A 362 11.31 -12.14 -1.07
N ASP A 363 12.50 -11.88 -1.61
CA ASP A 363 13.73 -11.65 -0.88
C ASP A 363 14.29 -10.25 -1.12
N GLY A 364 15.21 -9.82 -0.25
CA GLY A 364 15.91 -8.55 -0.39
C GLY A 364 15.47 -7.46 0.60
N ASP A 365 15.48 -6.22 0.14
CA ASP A 365 15.11 -5.03 0.92
C ASP A 365 13.68 -4.52 0.65
N PHE A 366 13.04 -4.98 -0.41
CA PHE A 366 11.66 -4.61 -0.81
C PHE A 366 11.48 -3.11 -1.02
N TYR A 367 12.53 -2.40 -1.43
CA TYR A 367 12.61 -0.93 -1.44
C TYR A 367 12.43 -0.29 -0.04
N ALA A 368 12.57 -1.03 1.04
CA ALA A 368 12.75 -0.52 2.41
C ALA A 368 14.24 -0.58 2.78
N VAL A 369 15.08 -0.06 1.87
CA VAL A 369 16.55 -0.14 1.90
C VAL A 369 17.09 0.31 3.25
N ARG A 370 16.64 1.48 3.71
CA ARG A 370 17.10 2.05 4.98
C ARG A 370 16.78 1.16 6.18
N ALA A 371 15.60 0.54 6.22
CA ALA A 371 15.22 -0.37 7.30
C ALA A 371 16.13 -1.61 7.34
N VAL A 372 16.44 -2.19 6.18
CA VAL A 372 17.36 -3.34 6.07
C VAL A 372 18.77 -2.97 6.47
N GLU A 373 19.26 -1.77 6.12
CA GLU A 373 20.57 -1.25 6.54
C GLU A 373 20.65 -1.08 8.06
N VAL A 374 19.67 -0.39 8.67
CA VAL A 374 19.61 -0.12 10.12
C VAL A 374 19.56 -1.43 10.93
N LEU A 375 18.86 -2.44 10.41
CA LEU A 375 18.79 -3.76 11.02
C LEU A 375 20.05 -4.61 10.80
N GLY A 376 21.03 -4.13 10.01
CA GLY A 376 22.29 -4.83 9.74
C GLY A 376 22.14 -6.05 8.84
N LEU A 377 21.15 -6.07 7.96
CA LEU A 377 20.76 -7.26 7.18
C LEU A 377 21.25 -7.26 5.72
N ALA A 378 21.82 -6.15 5.24
CA ALA A 378 22.27 -6.01 3.85
C ALA A 378 23.26 -7.12 3.41
N ALA A 379 24.22 -7.45 4.26
CA ALA A 379 25.23 -8.51 3.98
C ALA A 379 24.64 -9.93 3.89
N ARG A 380 23.41 -10.15 4.39
CA ARG A 380 22.71 -11.44 4.31
C ARG A 380 21.74 -11.52 3.11
N GLY A 381 21.76 -10.51 2.20
CA GLY A 381 20.81 -10.38 1.11
C GLY A 381 19.44 -9.87 1.56
N GLY A 382 19.37 -9.15 2.68
CA GLY A 382 18.12 -8.62 3.24
C GLY A 382 17.32 -9.68 4.02
N LEU A 383 16.04 -9.74 3.73
CA LEU A 383 15.04 -10.57 4.40
C LEU A 383 14.34 -11.50 3.40
N LEU A 384 13.84 -12.64 3.85
CA LEU A 384 12.80 -13.38 3.15
C LEU A 384 11.45 -12.91 3.67
N ARG A 385 10.60 -12.37 2.79
CA ARG A 385 9.31 -11.81 3.15
C ARG A 385 8.16 -12.68 2.66
N THR A 386 7.25 -12.98 3.55
CA THR A 386 5.97 -13.62 3.29
C THR A 386 4.85 -12.66 3.65
N GLY A 387 3.78 -12.62 2.86
CA GLY A 387 2.61 -11.83 3.18
C GLY A 387 1.33 -12.46 2.62
N PHE A 388 0.26 -12.28 3.36
CA PHE A 388 -1.02 -12.94 3.12
C PHE A 388 -2.06 -11.97 2.57
N SER A 389 -2.93 -12.49 1.74
CA SER A 389 -4.07 -11.81 1.13
C SER A 389 -5.33 -12.66 1.33
N LEU A 390 -6.51 -12.08 1.09
CA LEU A 390 -7.81 -12.75 1.31
C LEU A 390 -7.95 -14.13 0.65
N TYR A 391 -7.16 -14.41 -0.37
CA TYR A 391 -7.18 -15.70 -1.11
C TYR A 391 -6.17 -16.72 -0.59
N ASN A 392 -5.30 -16.39 0.37
CA ASN A 392 -4.37 -17.36 0.95
C ASN A 392 -5.06 -18.23 2.00
N ASN A 393 -4.60 -19.46 2.16
CA ASN A 393 -5.21 -20.42 3.07
C ASN A 393 -4.16 -21.16 3.93
N ARG A 394 -4.64 -21.93 4.87
CA ARG A 394 -3.79 -22.69 5.81
C ARG A 394 -2.92 -23.74 5.10
N GLU A 395 -3.42 -24.37 4.05
CA GLU A 395 -2.67 -25.36 3.28
C GLU A 395 -1.40 -24.75 2.64
N GLU A 396 -1.52 -23.53 2.11
CA GLU A 396 -0.36 -22.79 1.57
C GLU A 396 0.66 -22.44 2.67
N VAL A 397 0.19 -22.10 3.88
CA VAL A 397 1.05 -21.88 5.05
C VAL A 397 1.77 -23.17 5.43
N ASP A 398 1.06 -24.29 5.48
CA ASP A 398 1.64 -25.60 5.83
C ASP A 398 2.71 -26.03 4.81
N ARG A 399 2.47 -25.80 3.52
CA ARG A 399 3.45 -26.03 2.45
C ARG A 399 4.71 -25.18 2.64
N LEU A 400 4.54 -23.89 2.90
CA LEU A 400 5.68 -22.98 3.13
C LEU A 400 6.50 -23.43 4.35
N LEU A 401 5.86 -23.75 5.46
CA LEU A 401 6.56 -24.18 6.68
C LEU A 401 7.31 -25.52 6.50
N SER A 402 6.71 -26.47 5.77
CA SER A 402 7.39 -27.73 5.43
C SER A 402 8.63 -27.49 4.60
N ALA A 403 8.51 -26.66 3.54
CA ALA A 403 9.64 -26.34 2.66
C ALA A 403 10.76 -25.58 3.42
N LEU A 404 10.41 -24.63 4.29
CA LEU A 404 11.38 -23.92 5.13
C LEU A 404 12.09 -24.85 6.13
N ALA A 405 11.36 -25.80 6.74
CA ALA A 405 11.96 -26.79 7.64
C ALA A 405 12.96 -27.70 6.91
N ASP A 406 12.70 -28.05 5.65
CA ASP A 406 13.62 -28.84 4.84
C ASP A 406 14.88 -28.05 4.44
N ILE A 407 14.73 -26.74 4.12
CA ILE A 407 15.85 -25.84 3.79
C ILE A 407 16.72 -25.53 5.03
N ALA A 408 16.13 -25.53 6.22
CA ALA A 408 16.81 -25.25 7.49
C ALA A 408 17.67 -26.44 8.00
N ARG A 409 17.48 -27.64 7.46
CA ARG A 409 18.33 -28.83 7.76
C ARG A 409 19.66 -28.78 6.99
#